data_2d5d13e5ed5813cecad95d2c03b3ef49
#
_entry.id   2d5d13e5ed5813cecad95d2c03b3ef49
#
_cell.length_a   1.000
_cell.length_b   1.000
_cell.length_c   1.000
_cell.angle_alpha   90.00
_cell.angle_beta   90.00
_cell.angle_gamma   90.00
#
_symmetry.space_group_name_H-M   'P 1'
#
loop_
_entity.id
_entity.type
_entity.pdbx_description
1 polymer ?
#
loop_
_entity_poly.entity_id
_entity_poly.type
_entity_poly.pdbx_seq_one_letter_code
_entity_poly.pdbx_strand_id
1 'polypeptide(L)'
;MSEGLRDRKKHETRRTISDVATRLFIRNGFEDVTIADIAAEAQVAKMTVTNHFPRKEDLVFDIREDFTSWPAALIRDSVFHDTRELYFEALGAEHALAGFSGPAFVRMINESPILTNALHEMHRERETALVDLLIRRHPEEDLNPTLAAAHLATVLRVLFQEVFDRTLENEKAIVEELWPIAEQAFDQLEPAYGGY
;
A
#
# COMPACT_ATOMS: atom_id res chain seq x y z
N MET A 1 -19.68 24.69 7.66
CA MET A 1 -19.11 25.06 6.34
C MET A 1 -17.61 25.40 6.37
N SER A 2 -17.03 25.84 7.48
CA SER A 2 -15.58 26.15 7.58
C SER A 2 -14.68 24.92 7.73
N GLU A 3 -15.17 23.84 8.32
CA GLU A 3 -14.43 22.60 8.57
C GLU A 3 -13.99 21.92 7.26
N GLY A 4 -14.89 21.75 6.29
CA GLY A 4 -14.56 21.14 5.00
C GLY A 4 -13.57 21.94 4.12
N LEU A 5 -13.47 23.27 4.28
CA LEU A 5 -12.47 24.06 3.56
C LEU A 5 -11.07 23.92 4.18
N ARG A 6 -11.00 23.80 5.50
CA ARG A 6 -9.75 23.63 6.25
C ARG A 6 -9.16 22.23 5.98
N ASP A 7 -10.01 21.22 5.98
CA ASP A 7 -9.60 19.84 5.68
C ASP A 7 -9.14 19.70 4.24
N ARG A 8 -9.86 20.29 3.27
CA ARG A 8 -9.43 20.30 1.87
C ARG A 8 -8.07 20.97 1.68
N LYS A 9 -7.82 22.11 2.33
CA LYS A 9 -6.50 22.77 2.30
C LYS A 9 -5.42 21.93 2.94
N LYS A 10 -5.73 21.20 4.02
CA LYS A 10 -4.80 20.29 4.70
C LYS A 10 -4.40 19.14 3.77
N HIS A 11 -5.37 18.52 3.09
CA HIS A 11 -5.11 17.46 2.11
C HIS A 11 -4.31 17.98 0.91
N GLU A 12 -4.64 19.14 0.37
CA GLU A 12 -3.92 19.77 -0.73
C GLU A 12 -2.45 20.06 -0.35
N THR A 13 -2.22 20.62 0.84
CA THR A 13 -0.86 20.87 1.34
C THR A 13 -0.10 19.57 1.53
N ARG A 14 -0.73 18.53 2.12
CA ARG A 14 -0.11 17.21 2.29
C ARG A 14 0.32 16.63 0.96
N ARG A 15 -0.57 16.62 -0.04
CA ARG A 15 -0.28 16.12 -1.38
C ARG A 15 0.85 16.89 -2.05
N THR A 16 0.83 18.22 -1.99
CA THR A 16 1.91 19.05 -2.56
C THR A 16 3.27 18.72 -1.96
N ILE A 17 3.34 18.54 -0.63
CA ILE A 17 4.59 18.18 0.08
C ILE A 17 5.07 16.78 -0.36
N SER A 18 4.17 15.78 -0.43
CA SER A 18 4.50 14.42 -0.86
C SER A 18 4.99 14.39 -2.32
N ASP A 19 4.29 15.07 -3.23
CA ASP A 19 4.68 15.16 -4.65
C ASP A 19 6.07 15.80 -4.83
N VAL A 20 6.38 16.86 -4.05
CA VAL A 20 7.70 17.51 -4.05
C VAL A 20 8.76 16.56 -3.51
N ALA A 21 8.49 15.91 -2.38
CA ALA A 21 9.41 14.97 -1.74
C ALA A 21 9.76 13.80 -2.67
N THR A 22 8.75 13.17 -3.28
CA THR A 22 8.94 12.04 -4.19
C THR A 22 9.82 12.42 -5.38
N ARG A 23 9.58 13.60 -5.99
CA ARG A 23 10.44 14.08 -7.09
C ARG A 23 11.89 14.31 -6.63
N LEU A 24 12.10 14.88 -5.45
CA LEU A 24 13.43 15.09 -4.90
C LEU A 24 14.13 13.77 -4.60
N PHE A 25 13.44 12.81 -3.99
CA PHE A 25 13.97 11.49 -3.69
C PHE A 25 14.37 10.71 -4.95
N ILE A 26 13.53 10.71 -5.97
CA ILE A 26 13.83 10.06 -7.25
C ILE A 26 15.06 10.69 -7.93
N ARG A 27 15.20 12.02 -7.84
CA ARG A 27 16.30 12.73 -8.50
C ARG A 27 17.63 12.64 -7.78
N ASN A 28 17.61 12.70 -6.44
CA ASN A 28 18.80 12.89 -5.62
C ASN A 28 19.11 11.70 -4.70
N GLY A 29 18.21 10.71 -4.63
CA GLY A 29 18.28 9.60 -3.66
C GLY A 29 17.52 9.90 -2.37
N PHE A 30 16.91 8.87 -1.79
CA PHE A 30 16.13 9.03 -0.54
C PHE A 30 17.02 9.49 0.62
N GLU A 31 18.21 8.90 0.78
CA GLU A 31 19.09 9.18 1.94
C GLU A 31 19.61 10.63 1.95
N ASP A 32 19.94 11.18 0.79
CA ASP A 32 20.61 12.47 0.64
C ASP A 32 19.68 13.68 0.75
N VAL A 33 18.37 13.50 0.57
CA VAL A 33 17.38 14.58 0.66
C VAL A 33 16.96 14.79 2.12
N THR A 34 16.99 16.02 2.60
CA THR A 34 16.56 16.38 3.95
C THR A 34 15.15 16.96 3.99
N ILE A 35 14.52 16.96 5.17
CA ILE A 35 13.22 17.63 5.39
C ILE A 35 13.33 19.15 5.12
N ALA A 36 14.51 19.75 5.30
CA ALA A 36 14.73 21.16 5.01
C ALA A 36 14.69 21.44 3.50
N ASP A 37 15.26 20.54 2.68
CA ASP A 37 15.26 20.67 1.22
C ASP A 37 13.82 20.56 0.68
N ILE A 38 13.05 19.59 1.21
CA ILE A 38 11.64 19.40 0.86
C ILE A 38 10.82 20.64 1.25
N ALA A 39 11.01 21.16 2.44
CA ALA A 39 10.30 22.34 2.91
C ALA A 39 10.59 23.57 2.04
N ALA A 40 11.87 23.77 1.65
CA ALA A 40 12.29 24.85 0.77
C ALA A 40 11.67 24.74 -0.61
N GLU A 41 11.73 23.56 -1.22
CA GLU A 41 11.17 23.31 -2.57
C GLU A 41 9.63 23.38 -2.59
N ALA A 42 8.96 22.89 -1.53
CA ALA A 42 7.52 22.99 -1.36
C ALA A 42 7.04 24.38 -0.91
N GLN A 43 7.94 25.32 -0.63
CA GLN A 43 7.67 26.68 -0.14
C GLN A 43 6.85 26.69 1.16
N VAL A 44 7.15 25.79 2.09
CA VAL A 44 6.50 25.69 3.40
C VAL A 44 7.54 25.72 4.53
N ALA A 45 7.08 25.97 5.75
CA ALA A 45 7.97 25.86 6.91
C ALA A 45 8.32 24.37 7.18
N LYS A 46 9.53 24.08 7.66
CA LYS A 46 9.95 22.73 8.06
C LYS A 46 8.97 22.08 9.04
N MET A 47 8.44 22.86 9.98
CA MET A 47 7.42 22.41 10.93
C MET A 47 6.12 21.95 10.23
N THR A 48 5.77 22.58 9.10
CA THR A 48 4.60 22.15 8.31
C THR A 48 4.81 20.75 7.74
N VAL A 49 6.01 20.46 7.22
CA VAL A 49 6.33 19.12 6.71
C VAL A 49 6.23 18.09 7.84
N THR A 50 6.88 18.32 8.98
CA THR A 50 6.89 17.37 10.10
C THR A 50 5.52 17.20 10.77
N ASN A 51 4.65 18.19 10.71
CA ASN A 51 3.26 18.07 11.18
C ASN A 51 2.39 17.19 10.28
N HIS A 52 2.67 17.13 8.97
CA HIS A 52 1.97 16.28 8.03
C HIS A 52 2.59 14.89 7.93
N PHE A 53 3.90 14.78 8.11
CA PHE A 53 4.69 13.57 7.93
C PHE A 53 5.69 13.44 9.09
N PRO A 54 5.33 12.70 10.15
CA PRO A 54 6.19 12.51 11.32
C PRO A 54 7.52 11.84 11.01
N ARG A 55 7.54 10.94 10.02
CA ARG A 55 8.74 10.23 9.56
C ARG A 55 9.03 10.60 8.10
N LYS A 56 10.31 10.50 7.70
CA LYS A 56 10.75 10.85 6.34
C LYS A 56 10.16 9.88 5.30
N GLU A 57 10.07 8.60 5.64
CA GLU A 57 9.47 7.57 4.79
C GLU A 57 7.96 7.76 4.56
N ASP A 58 7.25 8.42 5.48
CA ASP A 58 5.83 8.73 5.29
C ASP A 58 5.59 9.69 4.12
N LEU A 59 6.62 10.44 3.69
CA LEU A 59 6.60 11.30 2.51
C LEU A 59 6.59 10.49 1.19
N VAL A 60 7.12 9.27 1.23
CA VAL A 60 7.13 8.32 0.10
C VAL A 60 5.82 7.54 0.08
N PHE A 61 5.36 7.11 1.24
CA PHE A 61 4.17 6.29 1.43
C PHE A 61 2.97 7.13 1.93
N ASP A 62 2.59 8.15 1.18
CA ASP A 62 1.47 9.03 1.53
C ASP A 62 0.11 8.33 1.48
N ILE A 63 0.03 7.18 0.79
CA ILE A 63 -1.13 6.26 0.76
C ILE A 63 -1.11 5.23 1.89
N ARG A 64 -0.22 5.36 2.90
CA ARG A 64 -0.05 4.35 3.96
C ARG A 64 -1.37 3.94 4.62
N GLU A 65 -2.21 4.91 4.97
CA GLU A 65 -3.50 4.65 5.63
C GLU A 65 -4.43 3.83 4.73
N ASP A 66 -4.56 4.21 3.46
CA ASP A 66 -5.35 3.47 2.48
C ASP A 66 -4.79 2.07 2.25
N PHE A 67 -3.46 1.96 2.12
CA PHE A 67 -2.79 0.68 1.88
C PHE A 67 -2.94 -0.30 3.04
N THR A 68 -2.76 0.16 4.27
CA THR A 68 -2.77 -0.71 5.46
C THR A 68 -4.19 -1.11 5.87
N SER A 69 -5.20 -0.27 5.59
CA SER A 69 -6.60 -0.62 5.82
C SER A 69 -7.23 -1.45 4.69
N TRP A 70 -6.66 -1.40 3.49
CA TRP A 70 -7.17 -2.17 2.35
C TRP A 70 -6.72 -3.65 2.41
N PRO A 71 -7.53 -4.65 2.07
CA PRO A 71 -8.95 -4.55 1.68
C PRO A 71 -9.91 -4.49 2.86
N ALA A 72 -9.46 -4.71 4.09
CA ALA A 72 -10.29 -4.93 5.29
C ALA A 72 -11.38 -3.84 5.49
N ALA A 73 -11.08 -2.58 5.14
CA ALA A 73 -12.02 -1.47 5.24
C ALA A 73 -13.20 -1.54 4.22
N LEU A 74 -13.06 -2.31 3.15
CA LEU A 74 -14.02 -2.39 2.05
C LEU A 74 -14.82 -3.71 2.04
N ILE A 75 -14.40 -4.70 2.82
CA ILE A 75 -15.04 -6.01 2.91
C ILE A 75 -16.43 -5.88 3.55
N ARG A 76 -17.47 -6.37 2.86
CA ARG A 76 -18.88 -6.30 3.27
C ARG A 76 -19.40 -7.65 3.74
N ASP A 77 -19.31 -8.66 2.90
CA ASP A 77 -19.93 -9.97 3.09
C ASP A 77 -18.90 -11.06 3.40
N SER A 78 -18.12 -11.47 2.43
CA SER A 78 -17.11 -12.51 2.56
C SER A 78 -15.71 -11.91 2.54
N VAL A 79 -14.90 -12.24 3.55
CA VAL A 79 -13.51 -11.75 3.60
C VAL A 79 -12.70 -12.30 2.43
N PHE A 80 -12.92 -13.57 2.10
CA PHE A 80 -12.21 -14.21 0.99
C PHE A 80 -12.64 -13.64 -0.37
N HIS A 81 -13.95 -13.70 -0.69
CA HIS A 81 -14.45 -13.30 -2.00
C HIS A 81 -14.29 -11.79 -2.25
N ASP A 82 -14.60 -10.96 -1.26
CA ASP A 82 -14.44 -9.51 -1.39
C ASP A 82 -12.95 -9.11 -1.53
N THR A 83 -12.03 -9.79 -0.81
CA THR A 83 -10.58 -9.56 -0.98
C THR A 83 -10.13 -9.91 -2.40
N ARG A 84 -10.60 -11.04 -2.94
CA ARG A 84 -10.32 -11.46 -4.32
C ARG A 84 -10.83 -10.42 -5.31
N GLU A 85 -12.10 -10.02 -5.21
CA GLU A 85 -12.71 -9.04 -6.11
C GLU A 85 -11.96 -7.70 -6.08
N LEU A 86 -11.72 -7.15 -4.88
CA LEU A 86 -10.98 -5.91 -4.69
C LEU A 86 -9.55 -5.98 -5.25
N TYR A 87 -8.88 -7.14 -5.14
CA TYR A 87 -7.57 -7.32 -5.74
C TYR A 87 -7.62 -7.25 -7.26
N PHE A 88 -8.56 -7.95 -7.91
CA PHE A 88 -8.69 -7.93 -9.37
C PHE A 88 -9.13 -6.56 -9.91
N GLU A 89 -9.96 -5.83 -9.18
CA GLU A 89 -10.25 -4.42 -9.50
C GLU A 89 -8.98 -3.56 -9.47
N ALA A 90 -8.18 -3.68 -8.40
CA ALA A 90 -6.94 -2.93 -8.26
C ALA A 90 -5.89 -3.33 -9.31
N LEU A 91 -5.78 -4.63 -9.64
CA LEU A 91 -4.89 -5.14 -10.69
C LEU A 91 -5.29 -4.60 -12.05
N GLY A 92 -6.57 -4.72 -12.43
CA GLY A 92 -7.08 -4.24 -13.73
C GLY A 92 -7.03 -2.72 -13.90
N ALA A 93 -7.08 -1.97 -12.80
CA ALA A 93 -6.91 -0.52 -12.77
C ALA A 93 -5.44 -0.06 -12.68
N GLU A 94 -4.47 -0.97 -12.65
CA GLU A 94 -3.05 -0.68 -12.41
C GLU A 94 -2.84 0.19 -11.17
N HIS A 95 -3.57 -0.12 -10.10
CA HIS A 95 -3.62 0.72 -8.91
C HIS A 95 -2.43 0.49 -7.98
N ALA A 96 -2.00 1.54 -7.27
CA ALA A 96 -0.88 1.47 -6.33
C ALA A 96 -1.08 0.46 -5.18
N LEU A 97 -2.34 0.16 -4.80
CA LEU A 97 -2.65 -0.88 -3.79
C LEU A 97 -2.30 -2.30 -4.25
N ALA A 98 -2.25 -2.54 -5.56
CA ALA A 98 -1.76 -3.78 -6.17
C ALA A 98 -0.26 -3.76 -6.49
N GLY A 99 0.44 -2.64 -6.27
CA GLY A 99 1.88 -2.49 -6.47
C GLY A 99 2.29 -1.63 -7.68
N PHE A 100 1.33 -1.16 -8.47
CA PHE A 100 1.67 -0.37 -9.67
C PHE A 100 2.24 1.00 -9.30
N SER A 101 3.41 1.29 -9.87
CA SER A 101 4.09 2.57 -9.75
C SER A 101 5.17 2.70 -10.83
N GLY A 102 5.77 3.89 -10.98
CA GLY A 102 6.82 4.08 -11.97
C GLY A 102 8.13 3.36 -11.61
N PRO A 103 8.92 2.88 -12.61
CA PRO A 103 10.16 2.14 -12.37
C PRO A 103 11.18 2.89 -11.50
N ALA A 104 11.23 4.23 -11.61
CA ALA A 104 12.12 5.05 -10.78
C ALA A 104 11.71 5.03 -9.29
N PHE A 105 10.41 4.97 -9.03
CA PHE A 105 9.87 4.88 -7.68
C PHE A 105 10.16 3.50 -7.05
N VAL A 106 9.91 2.42 -7.80
CA VAL A 106 10.23 1.05 -7.34
C VAL A 106 11.71 0.89 -7.06
N ARG A 107 12.57 1.40 -7.96
CA ARG A 107 14.03 1.37 -7.77
C ARG A 107 14.45 2.11 -6.50
N MET A 108 13.91 3.30 -6.26
CA MET A 108 14.19 4.10 -5.05
C MET A 108 13.82 3.31 -3.78
N ILE A 109 12.69 2.60 -3.76
CA ILE A 109 12.29 1.78 -2.61
C ILE A 109 13.28 0.62 -2.42
N ASN A 110 13.63 -0.11 -3.48
CA ASN A 110 14.52 -1.27 -3.39
C ASN A 110 15.97 -0.90 -3.02
N GLU A 111 16.43 0.30 -3.39
CA GLU A 111 17.77 0.79 -3.06
C GLU A 111 17.88 1.32 -1.62
N SER A 112 16.77 1.63 -0.94
CA SER A 112 16.77 2.13 0.45
C SER A 112 16.30 1.07 1.44
N PRO A 113 17.16 0.56 2.34
CA PRO A 113 16.74 -0.34 3.42
C PRO A 113 15.66 0.25 4.33
N ILE A 114 15.65 1.57 4.51
CA ILE A 114 14.63 2.27 5.30
C ILE A 114 13.27 2.15 4.61
N LEU A 115 13.20 2.41 3.30
CA LEU A 115 11.95 2.32 2.55
C LEU A 115 11.47 0.87 2.41
N THR A 116 12.37 -0.07 2.17
CA THR A 116 12.03 -1.50 2.12
C THR A 116 11.45 -1.97 3.46
N ASN A 117 12.05 -1.59 4.58
CA ASN A 117 11.53 -1.92 5.91
C ASN A 117 10.17 -1.26 6.17
N ALA A 118 9.98 0.01 5.78
CA ALA A 118 8.70 0.70 5.91
C ALA A 118 7.59 0.03 5.09
N LEU A 119 7.89 -0.42 3.86
CA LEU A 119 6.96 -1.20 3.05
C LEU A 119 6.60 -2.55 3.71
N HIS A 120 7.58 -3.25 4.28
CA HIS A 120 7.32 -4.48 5.03
C HIS A 120 6.45 -4.25 6.27
N GLU A 121 6.63 -3.12 6.98
CA GLU A 121 5.73 -2.72 8.07
C GLU A 121 4.31 -2.50 7.58
N MET A 122 4.12 -1.81 6.46
CA MET A 122 2.80 -1.59 5.86
C MET A 122 2.10 -2.91 5.49
N HIS A 123 2.82 -3.88 4.94
CA HIS A 123 2.26 -5.21 4.68
C HIS A 123 1.83 -5.93 5.96
N ARG A 124 2.60 -5.83 7.05
CA ARG A 124 2.22 -6.42 8.35
C ARG A 124 1.01 -5.72 8.97
N GLU A 125 0.91 -4.40 8.87
CA GLU A 125 -0.25 -3.64 9.31
C GLU A 125 -1.51 -4.05 8.54
N ARG A 126 -1.41 -4.26 7.22
CA ARG A 126 -2.51 -4.76 6.40
C ARG A 126 -2.95 -6.18 6.82
N GLU A 127 -2.00 -7.07 7.08
CA GLU A 127 -2.28 -8.40 7.63
C GLU A 127 -3.03 -8.28 8.97
N THR A 128 -2.56 -7.43 9.88
CA THR A 128 -3.21 -7.19 11.17
C THR A 128 -4.65 -6.71 10.99
N ALA A 129 -4.91 -5.82 10.05
CA ALA A 129 -6.27 -5.34 9.78
C ALA A 129 -7.21 -6.46 9.32
N LEU A 130 -6.72 -7.40 8.49
CA LEU A 130 -7.48 -8.60 8.09
C LEU A 130 -7.70 -9.56 9.26
N VAL A 131 -6.68 -9.80 10.09
CA VAL A 131 -6.77 -10.62 11.31
C VAL A 131 -7.84 -10.06 12.24
N ASP A 132 -7.77 -8.77 12.55
CA ASP A 132 -8.73 -8.09 13.42
C ASP A 132 -10.16 -8.16 12.89
N LEU A 133 -10.33 -8.06 11.57
CA LEU A 133 -11.64 -8.18 10.94
C LEU A 133 -12.20 -9.61 11.12
N LEU A 134 -11.41 -10.64 10.78
CA LEU A 134 -11.83 -12.03 10.86
C LEU A 134 -12.11 -12.49 12.28
N ILE A 135 -11.26 -12.13 13.24
CA ILE A 135 -11.52 -12.44 14.68
C ILE A 135 -12.83 -11.80 15.16
N ARG A 136 -13.10 -10.56 14.75
CA ARG A 136 -14.38 -9.90 15.11
C ARG A 136 -15.60 -10.58 14.50
N ARG A 137 -15.48 -11.15 13.31
CA ARG A 137 -16.58 -11.84 12.62
C ARG A 137 -16.77 -13.27 13.12
N HIS A 138 -15.70 -13.94 13.57
CA HIS A 138 -15.68 -15.34 13.97
C HIS A 138 -15.07 -15.51 15.39
N PRO A 139 -15.68 -14.91 16.43
CA PRO A 139 -15.10 -14.88 17.77
C PRO A 139 -15.07 -16.25 18.48
N GLU A 140 -15.86 -17.21 17.99
CA GLU A 140 -15.94 -18.57 18.56
C GLU A 140 -14.93 -19.54 17.92
N GLU A 141 -14.18 -19.09 16.89
CA GLU A 141 -13.19 -19.90 16.20
C GLU A 141 -11.77 -19.60 16.74
N ASP A 142 -10.97 -20.65 16.94
CA ASP A 142 -9.61 -20.53 17.48
C ASP A 142 -8.63 -19.88 16.48
N LEU A 143 -7.81 -20.71 15.79
CA LEU A 143 -6.72 -20.24 14.94
C LEU A 143 -7.12 -20.00 13.48
N ASN A 144 -8.24 -20.55 13.02
CA ASN A 144 -8.64 -20.51 11.61
C ASN A 144 -8.77 -19.09 11.05
N PRO A 145 -9.41 -18.11 11.74
CA PRO A 145 -9.48 -16.73 11.26
C PRO A 145 -8.11 -16.08 11.08
N THR A 146 -7.18 -16.33 12.00
CA THR A 146 -5.81 -15.81 11.93
C THR A 146 -5.05 -16.43 10.76
N LEU A 147 -5.18 -17.75 10.55
CA LEU A 147 -4.53 -18.44 9.43
C LEU A 147 -5.11 -17.98 8.09
N ALA A 148 -6.42 -17.81 7.98
CA ALA A 148 -7.07 -17.30 6.78
C ALA A 148 -6.56 -15.91 6.41
N ALA A 149 -6.50 -14.99 7.39
CA ALA A 149 -5.98 -13.65 7.20
C ALA A 149 -4.51 -13.66 6.77
N ALA A 150 -3.66 -14.45 7.42
CA ALA A 150 -2.24 -14.56 7.09
C ALA A 150 -2.01 -15.10 5.68
N HIS A 151 -2.79 -16.10 5.24
CA HIS A 151 -2.68 -16.63 3.87
C HIS A 151 -3.15 -15.61 2.83
N LEU A 152 -4.28 -14.94 3.05
CA LEU A 152 -4.74 -13.86 2.15
C LEU A 152 -3.72 -12.71 2.07
N ALA A 153 -3.21 -12.26 3.22
CA ALA A 153 -2.19 -11.22 3.26
C ALA A 153 -0.90 -11.64 2.55
N THR A 154 -0.52 -12.94 2.65
CA THR A 154 0.63 -13.49 1.93
C THR A 154 0.43 -13.45 0.43
N VAL A 155 -0.74 -13.87 -0.07
CA VAL A 155 -1.06 -13.78 -1.51
C VAL A 155 -0.98 -12.34 -1.98
N LEU A 156 -1.64 -11.41 -1.28
CA LEU A 156 -1.61 -9.97 -1.63
C LEU A 156 -0.18 -9.40 -1.65
N ARG A 157 0.67 -9.80 -0.70
CA ARG A 157 2.06 -9.34 -0.62
C ARG A 157 2.93 -9.92 -1.74
N VAL A 158 2.79 -11.21 -2.04
CA VAL A 158 3.54 -11.86 -3.12
C VAL A 158 3.17 -11.27 -4.47
N LEU A 159 1.88 -11.12 -4.75
CA LEU A 159 1.41 -10.53 -5.99
C LEU A 159 1.82 -9.05 -6.13
N PHE A 160 1.84 -8.30 -5.02
CA PHE A 160 2.39 -6.93 -4.99
C PHE A 160 3.88 -6.91 -5.37
N GLN A 161 4.68 -7.84 -4.81
CA GLN A 161 6.10 -7.93 -5.14
C GLN A 161 6.32 -8.31 -6.61
N GLU A 162 5.51 -9.19 -7.17
CA GLU A 162 5.55 -9.54 -8.60
C GLU A 162 5.36 -8.31 -9.49
N VAL A 163 4.42 -7.41 -9.15
CA VAL A 163 4.24 -6.15 -9.88
C VAL A 163 5.50 -5.28 -9.80
N PHE A 164 6.14 -5.20 -8.64
CA PHE A 164 7.38 -4.45 -8.46
C PHE A 164 8.51 -5.01 -9.32
N ASP A 165 8.72 -6.32 -9.28
CA ASP A 165 9.82 -6.99 -10.00
C ASP A 165 9.64 -6.83 -11.51
N ARG A 166 8.44 -7.06 -12.04
CA ARG A 166 8.09 -6.87 -13.45
C ARG A 166 8.21 -5.39 -13.87
N THR A 167 7.86 -4.46 -12.98
CA THR A 167 8.06 -3.02 -13.24
C THR A 167 9.54 -2.67 -13.42
N LEU A 168 10.45 -3.27 -12.63
CA LEU A 168 11.90 -3.07 -12.78
C LEU A 168 12.44 -3.69 -14.05
N GLU A 169 11.87 -4.80 -14.52
CA GLU A 169 12.22 -5.45 -15.78
C GLU A 169 11.61 -4.75 -17.01
N ASN A 170 10.85 -3.68 -16.79
CA ASN A 170 10.13 -2.91 -17.80
C ASN A 170 9.13 -3.74 -18.63
N GLU A 171 8.49 -4.73 -18.01
CA GLU A 171 7.42 -5.49 -18.64
C GLU A 171 6.22 -4.59 -18.97
N LYS A 172 5.57 -4.85 -20.09
CA LYS A 172 4.45 -4.04 -20.60
C LYS A 172 3.09 -4.69 -20.41
N ALA A 173 3.08 -6.00 -20.18
CA ALA A 173 1.87 -6.82 -20.09
C ALA A 173 1.67 -7.37 -18.68
N ILE A 174 2.01 -6.57 -17.66
CA ILE A 174 2.00 -7.02 -16.26
C ILE A 174 0.60 -7.53 -15.87
N VAL A 175 -0.46 -6.82 -16.24
CA VAL A 175 -1.84 -7.20 -15.90
C VAL A 175 -2.20 -8.52 -16.55
N GLU A 176 -1.98 -8.65 -17.88
CA GLU A 176 -2.34 -9.85 -18.65
C GLU A 176 -1.60 -11.09 -18.19
N GLU A 177 -0.32 -10.94 -17.82
CA GLU A 177 0.50 -12.06 -17.38
C GLU A 177 0.26 -12.44 -15.92
N LEU A 178 -0.01 -11.44 -15.07
CA LEU A 178 -0.23 -11.68 -13.63
C LEU A 178 -1.66 -12.16 -13.33
N TRP A 179 -2.62 -11.83 -14.17
CA TRP A 179 -4.03 -12.20 -13.96
C TRP A 179 -4.24 -13.70 -13.71
N PRO A 180 -3.80 -14.63 -14.61
CA PRO A 180 -3.96 -16.06 -14.39
C PRO A 180 -3.18 -16.58 -13.18
N ILE A 181 -2.04 -15.97 -12.86
CA ILE A 181 -1.24 -16.31 -11.66
C ILE A 181 -2.03 -15.96 -10.39
N ALA A 182 -2.63 -14.78 -10.37
CA ALA A 182 -3.46 -14.34 -9.27
C ALA A 182 -4.72 -15.20 -9.11
N GLU A 183 -5.40 -15.56 -10.21
CA GLU A 183 -6.52 -16.50 -10.18
C GLU A 183 -6.12 -17.82 -9.52
N GLN A 184 -5.03 -18.42 -9.98
CA GLN A 184 -4.51 -19.67 -9.41
C GLN A 184 -4.18 -19.52 -7.92
N ALA A 185 -3.59 -18.40 -7.49
CA ALA A 185 -3.24 -18.18 -6.10
C ALA A 185 -4.47 -18.11 -5.19
N PHE A 186 -5.53 -17.43 -5.61
CA PHE A 186 -6.80 -17.39 -4.85
C PHE A 186 -7.53 -18.74 -4.91
N ASP A 187 -7.60 -19.40 -6.07
CA ASP A 187 -8.26 -20.69 -6.23
C ASP A 187 -7.66 -21.80 -5.33
N GLN A 188 -6.36 -21.73 -5.04
CA GLN A 188 -5.70 -22.62 -4.08
C GLN A 188 -6.17 -22.42 -2.62
N LEU A 189 -6.60 -21.22 -2.26
CA LEU A 189 -7.07 -20.90 -0.92
C LEU A 189 -8.58 -21.13 -0.74
N GLU A 190 -9.35 -21.06 -1.81
CA GLU A 190 -10.83 -21.12 -1.76
C GLU A 190 -11.37 -22.37 -1.05
N PRO A 191 -10.84 -23.62 -1.26
CA PRO A 191 -11.32 -24.80 -0.55
C PRO A 191 -11.18 -24.73 0.98
N ALA A 192 -10.20 -23.97 1.47
CA ALA A 192 -9.93 -23.84 2.91
C ALA A 192 -10.63 -22.61 3.51
N TYR A 193 -10.79 -21.53 2.76
CA TYR A 193 -11.16 -20.22 3.31
C TYR A 193 -12.32 -19.52 2.58
N GLY A 194 -12.88 -20.11 1.53
CA GLY A 194 -14.01 -19.53 0.78
C GLY A 194 -15.28 -19.31 1.61
N GLY A 195 -15.37 -19.93 2.78
CA GLY A 195 -16.47 -19.74 3.73
C GLY A 195 -16.35 -18.51 4.64
N TYR A 196 -15.20 -17.82 4.65
CA TYR A 196 -14.99 -16.60 5.43
C TYR A 196 -15.48 -15.34 4.69
#